data_cd60011afd254ef64a6fb848fb64f5c8
#
_entry.id   cd60011afd254ef64a6fb848fb64f5c8
#
_cell.length_a   1.000
_cell.length_b   1.000
_cell.length_c   1.000
_cell.angle_alpha   90.00
_cell.angle_beta   90.00
_cell.angle_gamma   90.00
#
_symmetry.space_group_name_H-M   'P 1'
#
loop_
_entity.id
_entity.type
_entity.pdbx_description
1 polymer ?
#
loop_
_entity_poly.entity_id
_entity_poly.type
_entity_poly.pdbx_seq_one_letter_code
_entity_poly.pdbx_strand_id
1 'polypeptide(L)'
;MASPEQRIKAIANELEGRLGNDSGVPRNIRKGASDAVSHLNNTSKPIDLRVSNAINILADLSNDPNIPMESWSTIMQILSDLEAVLKEAS
;
A
#
# COMPACT_ATOMS: atom_id res chain seq x y z
N MET A 1 9.51 5.94 -19.07
CA MET A 1 8.60 5.19 -18.19
C MET A 1 9.30 4.87 -16.88
N ALA A 2 8.55 4.94 -15.78
CA ALA A 2 9.11 4.61 -14.48
C ALA A 2 9.35 3.10 -14.36
N SER A 3 10.45 2.70 -13.73
CA SER A 3 10.73 1.31 -13.44
C SER A 3 9.79 0.81 -12.33
N PRO A 4 9.61 -0.51 -12.16
CA PRO A 4 8.84 -1.05 -11.05
C PRO A 4 9.32 -0.54 -9.69
N GLU A 5 10.63 -0.45 -9.46
CA GLU A 5 11.16 0.08 -8.21
C GLU A 5 10.77 1.54 -7.98
N GLN A 6 10.82 2.37 -9.01
CA GLN A 6 10.41 3.77 -8.90
C GLN A 6 8.92 3.89 -8.60
N ARG A 7 8.11 3.05 -9.23
CA ARG A 7 6.66 3.03 -8.98
C ARG A 7 6.34 2.58 -7.56
N ILE A 8 7.04 1.56 -7.06
CA ILE A 8 6.86 1.10 -5.68
C ILE A 8 7.20 2.22 -4.70
N LYS A 9 8.30 2.92 -4.93
CA LYS A 9 8.70 4.02 -4.06
C LYS A 9 7.66 5.14 -4.04
N ALA A 10 7.12 5.50 -5.20
CA ALA A 10 6.08 6.52 -5.31
C ALA A 10 4.81 6.07 -4.58
N ILE A 11 4.41 4.82 -4.75
CA ILE A 11 3.22 4.26 -4.08
C ILE A 11 3.43 4.24 -2.57
N ALA A 12 4.61 3.83 -2.09
CA ALA A 12 4.91 3.79 -0.67
C ALA A 12 4.85 5.20 -0.05
N ASN A 13 5.39 6.20 -0.73
CA ASN A 13 5.35 7.59 -0.27
C ASN A 13 3.91 8.10 -0.21
N GLU A 14 3.10 7.80 -1.21
CA GLU A 14 1.70 8.21 -1.24
C GLU A 14 0.91 7.55 -0.12
N LEU A 15 1.11 6.25 0.07
CA LEU A 15 0.44 5.48 1.11
C LEU A 15 0.79 6.01 2.50
N GLU A 16 2.06 6.29 2.75
CA GLU A 16 2.49 6.83 4.02
C GLU A 16 1.93 8.23 4.25
N GLY A 17 1.99 9.08 3.25
CA GLY A 17 1.52 10.47 3.37
C GLY A 17 0.01 10.58 3.55
N ARG A 18 -0.76 9.73 2.86
CA ARG A 18 -2.22 9.79 2.90
C ARG A 18 -2.83 9.02 4.07
N LEU A 19 -2.22 7.92 4.48
CA LEU A 19 -2.78 7.06 5.51
C LEU A 19 -1.88 6.88 6.72
N GLY A 20 -0.60 6.62 6.50
CA GLY A 20 0.31 6.29 7.60
C GLY A 20 0.57 7.44 8.55
N ASN A 21 0.64 8.67 8.05
CA ASN A 21 0.98 9.85 8.84
C ASN A 21 -0.22 10.76 9.13
N ASP A 22 -1.41 10.42 8.68
CA ASP A 22 -2.59 11.25 8.86
C ASP A 22 -3.29 10.91 10.18
N SER A 23 -3.22 11.81 11.16
CA SER A 23 -3.83 11.61 12.47
C SER A 23 -5.35 11.55 12.43
N GLY A 24 -5.97 12.00 11.34
CA GLY A 24 -7.42 11.87 11.14
C GLY A 24 -7.86 10.48 10.71
N VAL A 25 -6.91 9.62 10.35
CA VAL A 25 -7.20 8.25 9.95
C VAL A 25 -7.18 7.35 11.19
N PRO A 26 -8.12 6.38 11.32
CA PRO A 26 -8.13 5.47 12.47
C PRO A 26 -6.79 4.75 12.65
N ARG A 27 -6.44 4.50 13.91
CA ARG A 27 -5.14 3.94 14.27
C ARG A 27 -4.82 2.62 13.58
N ASN A 28 -5.79 1.72 13.50
CA ASN A 28 -5.58 0.42 12.87
C ASN A 28 -5.28 0.56 11.36
N ILE A 29 -5.93 1.54 10.71
CA ILE A 29 -5.69 1.81 9.30
C ILE A 29 -4.30 2.41 9.12
N ARG A 30 -3.90 3.35 9.98
CA ARG A 30 -2.55 3.93 9.94
C ARG A 30 -1.47 2.86 10.12
N LYS A 31 -1.69 1.97 11.10
CA LYS A 31 -0.72 0.91 11.37
C LYS A 31 -0.60 -0.05 10.18
N GLY A 32 -1.72 -0.46 9.62
CA GLY A 32 -1.71 -1.34 8.44
C GLY A 32 -1.02 -0.69 7.25
N ALA A 33 -1.28 0.61 7.02
CA ALA A 33 -0.61 1.35 5.95
C ALA A 33 0.91 1.40 6.18
N SER A 34 1.34 1.66 7.41
CA SER A 34 2.77 1.67 7.74
C SER A 34 3.42 0.29 7.55
N ASP A 35 2.71 -0.77 7.91
CA ASP A 35 3.20 -2.13 7.69
C ASP A 35 3.36 -2.42 6.19
N ALA A 36 2.39 -2.01 5.38
CA ALA A 36 2.46 -2.18 3.94
C ALA A 36 3.66 -1.40 3.36
N VAL A 37 3.88 -0.17 3.82
CA VAL A 37 5.04 0.63 3.40
C VAL A 37 6.35 -0.09 3.73
N SER A 38 6.43 -0.68 4.92
CA SER A 38 7.62 -1.43 5.33
C SER A 38 7.93 -2.58 4.38
N HIS A 39 6.89 -3.31 3.95
CA HIS A 39 7.07 -4.39 2.98
C HIS A 39 7.52 -3.86 1.62
N LEU A 40 6.92 -2.76 1.17
CA LEU A 40 7.28 -2.17 -0.12
C LEU A 40 8.72 -1.68 -0.15
N ASN A 41 9.21 -1.17 0.99
CA ASN A 41 10.56 -0.63 1.09
C ASN A 41 11.62 -1.67 1.45
N ASN A 42 11.23 -2.93 1.65
CA ASN A 42 12.18 -3.99 2.03
C ASN A 42 12.90 -4.52 0.78
N THR A 43 13.99 -3.85 0.41
CA THR A 43 14.74 -4.17 -0.80
C THR A 43 15.49 -5.49 -0.72
N SER A 44 15.53 -6.14 0.45
CA SER A 44 16.14 -7.48 0.58
C SER A 44 15.26 -8.59 0.01
N LYS A 45 14.01 -8.28 -0.33
CA LYS A 45 13.06 -9.24 -0.89
C LYS A 45 12.79 -8.95 -2.35
N PRO A 46 12.40 -9.97 -3.15
CA PRO A 46 12.02 -9.74 -4.55
C PRO A 46 10.76 -8.87 -4.63
N ILE A 47 10.63 -8.14 -5.73
CA ILE A 47 9.54 -7.20 -5.96
C ILE A 47 8.16 -7.88 -5.81
N ASP A 48 7.99 -9.06 -6.41
CA ASP A 48 6.70 -9.77 -6.37
C ASP A 48 6.28 -10.06 -4.92
N LEU A 49 7.20 -10.46 -4.07
CA LEU A 49 6.90 -10.73 -2.66
C LEU A 49 6.56 -9.45 -1.91
N ARG A 50 7.33 -8.40 -2.12
CA ARG A 50 7.10 -7.11 -1.47
C ARG A 50 5.72 -6.57 -1.81
N VAL A 51 5.36 -6.59 -3.07
CA VAL A 51 4.07 -6.09 -3.56
C VAL A 51 2.93 -6.98 -3.08
N SER A 52 3.08 -8.30 -3.16
CA SER A 52 2.05 -9.24 -2.71
C SER A 52 1.75 -9.08 -1.22
N ASN A 53 2.79 -8.90 -0.40
CA ASN A 53 2.60 -8.70 1.04
C ASN A 53 1.82 -7.40 1.31
N ALA A 54 2.17 -6.32 0.62
CA ALA A 54 1.45 -5.05 0.76
C ALA A 54 0.00 -5.16 0.31
N ILE A 55 -0.25 -5.85 -0.80
CA ILE A 55 -1.61 -6.08 -1.30
C ILE A 55 -2.44 -6.81 -0.26
N ASN A 56 -1.91 -7.86 0.35
CA ASN A 56 -2.64 -8.65 1.35
C ASN A 56 -3.02 -7.79 2.55
N ILE A 57 -2.10 -6.96 3.04
CA ILE A 57 -2.37 -6.08 4.17
C ILE A 57 -3.46 -5.07 3.83
N LEU A 58 -3.36 -4.42 2.67
CA LEU A 58 -4.31 -3.40 2.27
C LEU A 58 -5.68 -3.99 1.96
N ALA A 59 -5.73 -5.18 1.39
CA ALA A 59 -7.00 -5.87 1.15
C ALA A 59 -7.73 -6.17 2.46
N ASP A 60 -6.99 -6.62 3.48
CA ASP A 60 -7.57 -6.85 4.81
C ASP A 60 -8.11 -5.55 5.40
N LEU A 61 -7.37 -4.45 5.27
CA LEU A 61 -7.84 -3.15 5.77
C LEU A 61 -9.13 -2.70 5.07
N SER A 62 -9.26 -2.96 3.77
CA SER A 62 -10.43 -2.55 3.01
C SER A 62 -11.71 -3.25 3.47
N ASN A 63 -11.58 -4.35 4.21
CA ASN A 63 -12.71 -5.11 4.73
C ASN A 63 -13.12 -4.67 6.14
N ASP A 64 -12.44 -3.68 6.71
CA ASP A 64 -12.78 -3.18 8.04
C ASP A 64 -14.14 -2.47 7.98
N PRO A 65 -15.16 -2.91 8.77
CA PRO A 65 -16.48 -2.30 8.72
C PRO A 65 -16.50 -0.84 9.20
N ASN A 66 -15.47 -0.40 9.91
CA ASN A 66 -15.37 0.96 10.43
C ASN A 66 -14.45 1.85 9.61
N ILE A 67 -14.03 1.40 8.43
CA ILE A 67 -13.10 2.19 7.62
C ILE A 67 -13.81 3.44 7.06
N PRO A 68 -13.20 4.64 7.19
CA PRO A 68 -13.76 5.84 6.56
C PRO A 68 -13.78 5.69 5.03
N MET A 69 -14.79 6.26 4.39
CA MET A 69 -14.94 6.17 2.93
C MET A 69 -13.72 6.68 2.19
N GLU A 70 -13.14 7.79 2.64
CA GLU A 70 -11.96 8.37 2.01
C GLU A 70 -10.76 7.43 2.09
N SER A 71 -10.55 6.80 3.26
CA SER A 71 -9.48 5.82 3.44
C SER A 71 -9.70 4.60 2.56
N TRP A 72 -10.93 4.12 2.47
CA TRP A 72 -11.28 3.00 1.62
C TRP A 72 -10.97 3.30 0.15
N SER A 73 -11.37 4.49 -0.33
CA SER A 73 -11.11 4.90 -1.71
C SER A 73 -9.61 4.94 -2.02
N THR A 74 -8.82 5.51 -1.09
CA THR A 74 -7.37 5.57 -1.25
C THR A 74 -6.77 4.17 -1.33
N ILE A 75 -7.21 3.27 -0.43
CA ILE A 75 -6.71 1.88 -0.42
C ILE A 75 -7.05 1.17 -1.74
N MET A 76 -8.26 1.33 -2.23
CA MET A 76 -8.68 0.67 -3.48
C MET A 76 -7.86 1.17 -4.67
N GLN A 77 -7.57 2.47 -4.72
CA GLN A 77 -6.72 3.03 -5.77
C GLN A 77 -5.30 2.46 -5.69
N ILE A 78 -4.74 2.41 -4.49
CA ILE A 78 -3.38 1.90 -4.29
C ILE A 78 -3.31 0.40 -4.59
N LEU A 79 -4.34 -0.37 -4.24
CA LEU A 79 -4.40 -1.79 -4.60
C LEU A 79 -4.34 -1.97 -6.11
N SER A 80 -5.09 -1.16 -6.86
CA SER A 80 -5.06 -1.20 -8.31
C SER A 80 -3.66 -0.90 -8.86
N ASP A 81 -3.00 0.12 -8.30
CA ASP A 81 -1.64 0.48 -8.71
C ASP A 81 -0.64 -0.63 -8.40
N LEU A 82 -0.75 -1.25 -7.23
CA LEU A 82 0.15 -2.35 -6.84
C LEU A 82 -0.05 -3.59 -7.71
N GLU A 83 -1.29 -3.90 -8.04
CA GLU A 83 -1.58 -5.02 -8.94
C GLU A 83 -0.98 -4.79 -10.32
N ALA A 84 -1.00 -3.56 -10.81
CA ALA A 84 -0.37 -3.22 -12.09
C ALA A 84 1.15 -3.41 -12.04
N VAL A 85 1.78 -3.02 -10.93
CA VAL A 85 3.23 -3.22 -10.73
C VAL A 85 3.55 -4.71 -10.66
N LEU A 86 2.77 -5.48 -9.93
CA LEU A 86 2.96 -6.92 -9.81
C LEU A 86 2.89 -7.61 -11.17
N LYS A 87 1.96 -7.20 -12.00
CA LYS A 87 1.77 -7.75 -13.33
C LYS A 87 2.98 -7.48 -14.22
N GLU A 88 3.56 -6.27 -14.11
CA GLU A 88 4.76 -5.92 -14.88
C GLU A 88 6.01 -6.66 -14.39
N ALA A 89 6.08 -6.96 -13.10
CA ALA A 89 7.26 -7.58 -12.49
C ALA A 89 7.28 -9.09 -12.58
N SER A 90 6.17 -9.70 -12.94
CA SER A 90 6.06 -11.16 -13.01
C SER A 90 6.35 -11.75 -14.38
#